data_26ec0add0d9e2aeca189ad7dfa722a03
#
_entry.id   26ec0add0d9e2aeca189ad7dfa722a03
#
_cell.length_a   1.000
_cell.length_b   1.000
_cell.length_c   1.000
_cell.angle_alpha   90.00
_cell.angle_beta   90.00
_cell.angle_gamma   90.00
#
_symmetry.space_group_name_H-M   'P 1'
#
loop_
_entity.id
_entity.type
_entity.pdbx_description
1 polymer ?
#
loop_
_entity_poly.entity_id
_entity_poly.type
_entity_poly.pdbx_seq_one_letter_code
_entity_poly.pdbx_strand_id
1 'polypeptide(L)'
;MGLGFDTHMSATGMWVEKYRPKEISEIVGQTEIIGSLKALIKDPTDMPHLMFSGSAGVGKTTTALCITRQILGNNIEGNRLELNASDERGIGMVREKVKKFSGFAGLSDVPFKIIILDEADEMTADAQTALRRIIEDTAKICRFILIANNVSKIIDPIQSRCATFKFTTVSEEDIISRLEVISKKEKIKSNKKGLKAIFENSQGDLRHAINLMQATASLGEISEETVKASAGLTKTTDVDEVLTIALSGKIVESREKMIELIKVYGMSVSDFLKYFNSAVFKSKHEKLSDILEIIAKYDYRILVGANSEIQLSAMLAELAKIEK
;
A
#
# COMPACT_ATOMS: atom_id res chain seq x y z
N MET A 1 -24.42 -30.17 36.97
CA MET A 1 -24.93 -29.49 35.81
C MET A 1 -23.86 -28.47 35.38
N GLY A 2 -22.96 -28.92 34.48
CA GLY A 2 -21.88 -28.08 33.94
C GLY A 2 -22.38 -27.40 32.69
N LEU A 3 -22.41 -26.07 32.69
CA LEU A 3 -22.67 -25.26 31.52
C LEU A 3 -21.37 -25.23 30.69
N GLY A 4 -21.36 -26.01 29.63
CA GLY A 4 -20.31 -25.93 28.61
C GLY A 4 -20.43 -24.61 27.85
N PHE A 5 -19.48 -23.73 28.06
CA PHE A 5 -19.25 -22.61 27.17
C PHE A 5 -18.60 -23.14 25.88
N ASP A 6 -19.39 -23.33 24.86
CA ASP A 6 -18.91 -23.52 23.50
C ASP A 6 -18.18 -22.25 23.04
N THR A 7 -16.88 -22.22 23.26
CA THR A 7 -15.98 -21.20 22.69
C THR A 7 -15.67 -21.56 21.24
N HIS A 8 -16.63 -21.44 20.34
CA HIS A 8 -16.38 -21.21 18.92
C HIS A 8 -15.99 -19.74 18.70
N MET A 9 -14.90 -19.29 19.30
CA MET A 9 -14.14 -18.19 18.76
C MET A 9 -13.36 -18.75 17.56
N SER A 10 -13.95 -18.70 16.38
CA SER A 10 -13.21 -18.82 15.13
C SER A 10 -12.12 -17.75 15.16
N ALA A 11 -10.85 -18.17 15.07
CA ALA A 11 -9.72 -17.28 14.91
C ALA A 11 -9.89 -16.52 13.59
N THR A 12 -10.62 -15.39 13.61
CA THR A 12 -10.77 -14.47 12.48
C THR A 12 -9.46 -13.69 12.35
N GLY A 13 -8.43 -14.34 11.81
CA GLY A 13 -7.21 -13.66 11.43
C GLY A 13 -7.50 -12.62 10.34
N MET A 14 -6.67 -11.60 10.22
CA MET A 14 -6.78 -10.62 9.13
C MET A 14 -6.71 -11.33 7.78
N TRP A 15 -7.67 -11.07 6.89
CA TRP A 15 -7.74 -11.74 5.60
C TRP A 15 -6.54 -11.45 4.71
N VAL A 16 -5.94 -10.28 4.84
CA VAL A 16 -4.69 -9.94 4.16
C VAL A 16 -3.60 -10.96 4.44
N GLU A 17 -3.49 -11.43 5.68
CA GLU A 17 -2.50 -12.44 6.06
C GLU A 17 -2.98 -13.88 5.76
N LYS A 18 -4.25 -14.17 6.03
CA LYS A 18 -4.85 -15.49 5.76
C LYS A 18 -4.79 -15.88 4.28
N TYR A 19 -4.99 -14.90 3.38
CA TYR A 19 -5.00 -15.08 1.94
C TYR A 19 -3.72 -14.59 1.26
N ARG A 20 -2.66 -14.33 2.01
CA ARG A 20 -1.38 -13.96 1.42
C ARG A 20 -0.84 -15.14 0.58
N PRO A 21 -0.51 -14.92 -0.71
CA PRO A 21 0.11 -15.94 -1.56
C PRO A 21 1.29 -16.62 -0.88
N LYS A 22 1.36 -17.94 -1.00
CA LYS A 22 2.47 -18.76 -0.50
C LYS A 22 3.40 -19.19 -1.61
N GLU A 23 2.88 -19.26 -2.83
CA GLU A 23 3.62 -19.62 -4.03
C GLU A 23 3.60 -18.46 -5.03
N ILE A 24 4.65 -18.39 -5.85
CA ILE A 24 4.77 -17.34 -6.88
C ILE A 24 3.67 -17.40 -7.94
N SER A 25 3.09 -18.59 -8.13
CA SER A 25 1.96 -18.84 -9.06
C SER A 25 0.63 -18.24 -8.59
N GLU A 26 0.50 -17.95 -7.28
CA GLU A 26 -0.71 -17.38 -6.68
C GLU A 26 -0.73 -15.84 -6.70
N ILE A 27 0.37 -15.22 -7.14
CA ILE A 27 0.49 -13.76 -7.20
C ILE A 27 -0.35 -13.23 -8.34
N VAL A 28 -1.16 -12.24 -8.04
CA VAL A 28 -2.16 -11.68 -8.96
C VAL A 28 -1.58 -10.45 -9.66
N GLY A 29 -1.86 -10.31 -10.97
CA GLY A 29 -1.67 -9.08 -11.77
C GLY A 29 -0.23 -8.83 -12.13
N GLN A 30 0.78 -9.50 -11.99
CA GLN A 30 2.19 -9.18 -12.34
C GLN A 30 2.77 -10.20 -13.32
N THR A 31 2.03 -10.55 -14.38
CA THR A 31 2.30 -11.71 -15.24
C THR A 31 3.72 -11.71 -15.83
N GLU A 32 4.20 -10.59 -16.37
CA GLU A 32 5.53 -10.48 -16.97
C GLU A 32 6.64 -10.61 -15.92
N ILE A 33 6.47 -9.93 -14.79
CA ILE A 33 7.42 -9.98 -13.66
C ILE A 33 7.49 -11.40 -13.13
N ILE A 34 6.35 -12.05 -12.92
CA ILE A 34 6.27 -13.42 -12.40
C ILE A 34 6.90 -14.40 -13.38
N GLY A 35 6.69 -14.22 -14.69
CA GLY A 35 7.35 -15.02 -15.73
C GLY A 35 8.87 -14.92 -15.66
N SER A 36 9.40 -13.70 -15.59
CA SER A 36 10.84 -13.44 -15.47
C SER A 36 11.43 -14.00 -14.17
N LEU A 37 10.74 -13.80 -13.05
CA LEU A 37 11.18 -14.31 -11.75
C LEU A 37 11.18 -15.84 -11.71
N LYS A 38 10.18 -16.51 -12.28
CA LYS A 38 10.16 -17.98 -12.40
C LYS A 38 11.38 -18.51 -13.17
N ALA A 39 11.80 -17.82 -14.22
CA ALA A 39 13.01 -18.20 -14.98
C ALA A 39 14.27 -18.07 -14.11
N LEU A 40 14.41 -16.97 -13.36
CA LEU A 40 15.54 -16.74 -12.45
C LEU A 40 15.64 -17.76 -11.30
N ILE A 41 14.49 -18.19 -10.78
CA ILE A 41 14.45 -19.13 -9.64
C ILE A 41 14.73 -20.57 -10.08
N LYS A 42 14.54 -20.89 -11.36
CA LYS A 42 14.79 -22.23 -11.88
C LYS A 42 16.27 -22.67 -11.71
N ASP A 43 17.18 -21.69 -11.88
CA ASP A 43 18.61 -21.86 -11.53
C ASP A 43 19.03 -20.68 -10.65
N PRO A 44 18.87 -20.80 -9.32
CA PRO A 44 19.11 -19.68 -8.43
C PRO A 44 20.59 -19.32 -8.26
N THR A 45 21.53 -20.16 -8.70
CA THR A 45 22.97 -19.95 -8.50
C THR A 45 23.43 -18.62 -9.07
N ASP A 46 22.93 -18.27 -10.28
CA ASP A 46 23.26 -17.03 -10.98
C ASP A 46 22.27 -15.88 -10.74
N MET A 47 21.34 -16.06 -9.80
CA MET A 47 20.36 -15.01 -9.50
C MET A 47 21.04 -13.71 -9.03
N PRO A 48 20.76 -12.56 -9.65
CA PRO A 48 21.28 -11.27 -9.21
C PRO A 48 20.62 -10.82 -7.90
N HIS A 49 21.10 -9.73 -7.32
CA HIS A 49 20.31 -8.99 -6.33
C HIS A 49 19.07 -8.44 -7.01
N LEU A 50 17.95 -8.40 -6.30
CA LEU A 50 16.66 -7.95 -6.84
C LEU A 50 16.24 -6.62 -6.22
N MET A 51 15.59 -5.78 -7.01
CA MET A 51 14.94 -4.57 -6.54
C MET A 51 13.50 -4.56 -7.03
N PHE A 52 12.55 -4.56 -6.09
CA PHE A 52 11.12 -4.47 -6.37
C PHE A 52 10.63 -3.07 -6.08
N SER A 53 10.11 -2.40 -7.09
CA SER A 53 9.60 -1.03 -6.98
C SER A 53 8.15 -0.92 -7.39
N GLY A 54 7.43 0.07 -6.87
CA GLY A 54 6.03 0.33 -7.21
C GLY A 54 5.20 0.78 -6.01
N SER A 55 3.93 1.13 -6.23
CA SER A 55 3.03 1.59 -5.18
C SER A 55 2.81 0.55 -4.07
N ALA A 56 2.21 0.97 -2.95
CA ALA A 56 1.83 0.07 -1.87
C ALA A 56 0.79 -0.96 -2.35
N GLY A 57 0.73 -2.12 -1.69
CA GLY A 57 -0.32 -3.12 -1.89
C GLY A 57 -0.32 -3.90 -3.21
N VAL A 58 0.71 -3.72 -4.07
CA VAL A 58 0.81 -4.40 -5.39
C VAL A 58 1.50 -5.77 -5.36
N GLY A 59 1.89 -6.25 -4.18
CA GLY A 59 2.43 -7.60 -3.99
C GLY A 59 3.95 -7.72 -3.90
N LYS A 60 4.73 -6.63 -3.83
CA LYS A 60 6.21 -6.64 -3.76
C LYS A 60 6.75 -7.55 -2.65
N THR A 61 6.37 -7.29 -1.41
CA THR A 61 6.83 -8.05 -0.23
C THR A 61 6.37 -9.52 -0.30
N THR A 62 5.13 -9.75 -0.74
CA THR A 62 4.61 -11.10 -0.94
C THR A 62 5.43 -11.87 -1.97
N THR A 63 5.80 -11.24 -3.09
CA THR A 63 6.65 -11.84 -4.12
C THR A 63 8.03 -12.19 -3.57
N ALA A 64 8.65 -11.28 -2.81
CA ALA A 64 9.95 -11.54 -2.16
C ALA A 64 9.89 -12.76 -1.23
N LEU A 65 8.83 -12.87 -0.44
CA LEU A 65 8.62 -14.01 0.46
C LEU A 65 8.37 -15.32 -0.29
N CYS A 66 7.60 -15.30 -1.37
CA CYS A 66 7.38 -16.49 -2.21
C CYS A 66 8.67 -16.98 -2.87
N ILE A 67 9.47 -16.08 -3.43
CA ILE A 67 10.79 -16.39 -4.00
C ILE A 67 11.69 -17.02 -2.94
N THR A 68 11.77 -16.38 -1.79
CA THR A 68 12.62 -16.87 -0.68
C THR A 68 12.23 -18.28 -0.24
N ARG A 69 10.92 -18.54 -0.12
CA ARG A 69 10.43 -19.90 0.20
C ARG A 69 10.79 -20.91 -0.87
N GLN A 70 10.67 -20.54 -2.13
CA GLN A 70 10.95 -21.45 -3.24
C GLN A 70 12.44 -21.79 -3.35
N ILE A 71 13.34 -20.83 -3.11
CA ILE A 71 14.80 -21.04 -3.18
C ILE A 71 15.32 -21.79 -1.94
N LEU A 72 14.89 -21.39 -0.75
CA LEU A 72 15.41 -21.94 0.49
C LEU A 72 14.68 -23.22 0.95
N GLY A 73 13.46 -23.46 0.46
CA GLY A 73 12.67 -24.64 0.81
C GLY A 73 12.49 -24.78 2.33
N ASN A 74 12.93 -25.91 2.89
CA ASN A 74 12.89 -26.18 4.32
C ASN A 74 14.00 -25.48 5.11
N ASN A 75 15.00 -24.90 4.43
CA ASN A 75 16.18 -24.30 5.04
C ASN A 75 16.03 -22.76 5.23
N ILE A 76 14.82 -22.27 5.44
CA ILE A 76 14.56 -20.83 5.64
C ILE A 76 15.21 -20.32 6.92
N GLU A 77 15.12 -21.10 8.00
CA GLU A 77 15.65 -20.73 9.31
C GLU A 77 17.19 -20.60 9.26
N GLY A 78 17.70 -19.46 9.71
CA GLY A 78 19.13 -19.14 9.65
C GLY A 78 19.66 -18.69 8.26
N ASN A 79 18.90 -18.88 7.18
CA ASN A 79 19.28 -18.47 5.81
C ASN A 79 18.47 -17.30 5.27
N ARG A 80 17.47 -16.81 6.00
CA ARG A 80 16.69 -15.62 5.67
C ARG A 80 16.81 -14.56 6.77
N LEU A 81 17.05 -13.32 6.37
CA LEU A 81 16.88 -12.14 7.20
C LEU A 81 15.87 -11.22 6.55
N GLU A 82 14.86 -10.82 7.29
CA GLU A 82 13.83 -9.86 6.86
C GLU A 82 13.83 -8.68 7.81
N LEU A 83 14.00 -7.48 7.26
CA LEU A 83 14.04 -6.21 8.00
C LEU A 83 13.17 -5.18 7.31
N ASN A 84 12.45 -4.39 8.08
CA ASN A 84 11.78 -3.20 7.60
C ASN A 84 12.67 -1.98 7.89
N ALA A 85 13.09 -1.27 6.83
CA ALA A 85 13.95 -0.12 6.96
C ALA A 85 13.24 1.12 7.53
N SER A 86 11.91 1.12 7.61
CA SER A 86 11.16 2.18 8.29
C SER A 86 11.25 2.10 9.82
N ASP A 87 11.41 0.89 10.36
CA ASP A 87 11.53 0.69 11.80
C ASP A 87 12.92 1.11 12.30
N GLU A 88 13.96 0.82 11.51
CA GLU A 88 15.34 1.14 11.84
C GLU A 88 16.05 1.72 10.60
N ARG A 89 15.99 3.03 10.40
CA ARG A 89 16.47 3.73 9.17
C ARG A 89 17.98 3.96 9.13
N GLY A 90 18.65 3.79 10.26
CA GLY A 90 20.02 4.23 10.46
C GLY A 90 21.09 3.21 10.08
N ILE A 91 22.32 3.68 10.02
CA ILE A 91 23.52 2.87 9.74
C ILE A 91 23.72 1.72 10.76
N GLY A 92 23.20 1.85 11.99
CA GLY A 92 23.25 0.81 13.02
C GLY A 92 22.63 -0.49 12.57
N MET A 93 21.42 -0.44 11.99
CA MET A 93 20.73 -1.62 11.43
C MET A 93 21.61 -2.36 10.40
N VAL A 94 22.21 -1.60 9.49
CA VAL A 94 23.06 -2.16 8.43
C VAL A 94 24.31 -2.81 9.01
N ARG A 95 25.00 -2.15 9.98
CA ARG A 95 26.23 -2.67 10.59
C ARG A 95 25.99 -3.84 11.50
N GLU A 96 24.98 -3.79 12.34
CA GLU A 96 24.74 -4.82 13.36
C GLU A 96 23.98 -6.02 12.83
N LYS A 97 22.88 -5.80 12.11
CA LYS A 97 22.01 -6.89 11.66
C LYS A 97 22.44 -7.43 10.30
N VAL A 98 22.54 -6.56 9.27
CA VAL A 98 22.83 -7.00 7.90
C VAL A 98 24.25 -7.52 7.78
N LYS A 99 25.26 -6.80 8.27
CA LYS A 99 26.67 -7.22 8.21
C LYS A 99 26.91 -8.49 9.02
N LYS A 100 26.36 -8.61 10.22
CA LYS A 100 26.51 -9.83 11.04
C LYS A 100 25.90 -11.05 10.34
N PHE A 101 24.68 -10.89 9.79
CA PHE A 101 24.00 -11.99 9.09
C PHE A 101 24.74 -12.38 7.80
N SER A 102 25.20 -11.42 7.01
CA SER A 102 25.90 -11.66 5.74
C SER A 102 27.34 -12.12 5.89
N GLY A 103 27.97 -11.98 7.08
CA GLY A 103 29.38 -12.31 7.31
C GLY A 103 29.68 -13.82 7.41
N PHE A 104 28.68 -14.67 7.52
CA PHE A 104 28.84 -16.12 7.64
C PHE A 104 28.16 -16.82 6.47
N ALA A 105 28.77 -17.90 5.97
CA ALA A 105 28.15 -18.75 4.95
C ALA A 105 26.83 -19.34 5.45
N GLY A 106 25.94 -19.71 4.55
CA GLY A 106 24.66 -20.34 4.88
C GLY A 106 24.84 -21.68 5.61
N LEU A 107 23.86 -22.04 6.39
CA LEU A 107 23.76 -23.37 7.00
C LEU A 107 23.26 -24.34 5.93
N SER A 108 24.07 -25.36 5.61
CA SER A 108 23.78 -26.47 4.65
C SER A 108 23.29 -26.08 3.24
N ASP A 109 23.17 -26.97 2.39
CA ASP A 109 22.72 -27.11 0.98
C ASP A 109 21.88 -25.99 0.30
N VAL A 110 22.01 -24.71 0.71
CA VAL A 110 21.40 -23.57 0.04
C VAL A 110 22.42 -22.85 -0.83
N PRO A 111 22.01 -22.35 -2.01
CA PRO A 111 22.95 -21.66 -2.93
C PRO A 111 23.51 -20.38 -2.31
N PHE A 112 22.71 -19.68 -1.49
CA PHE A 112 23.06 -18.44 -0.79
C PHE A 112 22.03 -18.09 0.28
N LYS A 113 22.38 -17.17 1.16
CA LYS A 113 21.43 -16.55 2.09
C LYS A 113 20.64 -15.44 1.40
N ILE A 114 19.43 -15.18 1.89
CA ILE A 114 18.56 -14.11 1.37
C ILE A 114 18.31 -13.05 2.45
N ILE A 115 18.54 -11.81 2.08
CA ILE A 115 18.25 -10.62 2.90
C ILE A 115 17.17 -9.82 2.20
N ILE A 116 16.01 -9.68 2.85
CA ILE A 116 14.90 -8.85 2.38
C ILE A 116 14.94 -7.55 3.18
N LEU A 117 15.06 -6.42 2.47
CA LEU A 117 14.95 -5.08 3.05
C LEU A 117 13.69 -4.42 2.50
N ASP A 118 12.62 -4.42 3.31
CA ASP A 118 11.38 -3.75 2.96
C ASP A 118 11.47 -2.25 3.28
N GLU A 119 10.76 -1.42 2.51
CA GLU A 119 10.80 0.04 2.60
C GLU A 119 12.23 0.61 2.53
N ALA A 120 13.08 0.03 1.67
CA ALA A 120 14.49 0.41 1.55
C ALA A 120 14.70 1.89 1.18
N ASP A 121 13.71 2.52 0.57
CA ASP A 121 13.67 3.96 0.27
C ASP A 121 13.52 4.87 1.50
N GLU A 122 13.27 4.29 2.67
CA GLU A 122 13.26 5.03 3.96
C GLU A 122 14.62 5.01 4.68
N MET A 123 15.62 4.31 4.13
CA MET A 123 16.99 4.29 4.68
C MET A 123 17.67 5.65 4.52
N THR A 124 18.45 6.04 5.54
CA THR A 124 19.33 7.22 5.43
C THR A 124 20.42 7.03 4.38
N ALA A 125 20.95 8.11 3.81
CA ALA A 125 22.01 8.07 2.82
C ALA A 125 23.27 7.33 3.32
N ASP A 126 23.64 7.51 4.59
CA ASP A 126 24.77 6.82 5.23
C ASP A 126 24.52 5.31 5.34
N ALA A 127 23.27 4.91 5.68
CA ALA A 127 22.89 3.51 5.74
C ALA A 127 22.97 2.87 4.35
N GLN A 128 22.48 3.53 3.31
CA GLN A 128 22.56 3.08 1.93
C GLN A 128 24.02 2.96 1.46
N THR A 129 24.88 3.92 1.81
CA THR A 129 26.32 3.88 1.48
C THR A 129 27.02 2.70 2.17
N ALA A 130 26.67 2.40 3.42
CA ALA A 130 27.20 1.23 4.12
C ALA A 130 26.67 -0.08 3.51
N LEU A 131 25.38 -0.14 3.16
CA LEU A 131 24.75 -1.30 2.53
C LEU A 131 25.39 -1.63 1.19
N ARG A 132 25.69 -0.63 0.37
CA ARG A 132 26.41 -0.81 -0.90
C ARG A 132 27.67 -1.66 -0.73
N ARG A 133 28.51 -1.32 0.25
CA ARG A 133 29.75 -2.08 0.51
C ARG A 133 29.49 -3.53 0.89
N ILE A 134 28.48 -3.75 1.73
CA ILE A 134 28.11 -5.11 2.14
C ILE A 134 27.59 -5.92 0.96
N ILE A 135 26.78 -5.33 0.06
CA ILE A 135 26.31 -5.97 -1.17
C ILE A 135 27.50 -6.42 -2.04
N GLU A 136 28.51 -5.55 -2.19
CA GLU A 136 29.74 -5.86 -2.97
C GLU A 136 30.53 -7.01 -2.31
N ASP A 137 30.78 -6.92 -1.00
CA ASP A 137 31.63 -7.84 -0.25
C ASP A 137 31.01 -9.25 -0.12
N THR A 138 29.68 -9.34 -0.10
CA THR A 138 28.95 -10.57 0.23
C THR A 138 28.21 -11.21 -0.95
N ALA A 139 28.40 -10.71 -2.16
CA ALA A 139 27.70 -11.17 -3.37
C ALA A 139 27.81 -12.67 -3.65
N LYS A 140 28.86 -13.33 -3.16
CA LYS A 140 29.06 -14.78 -3.33
C LYS A 140 28.20 -15.62 -2.38
N ILE A 141 27.82 -15.10 -1.23
CA ILE A 141 27.15 -15.84 -0.14
C ILE A 141 25.77 -15.31 0.18
N CYS A 142 25.41 -14.12 -0.28
CA CYS A 142 24.11 -13.50 -0.02
C CYS A 142 23.48 -12.94 -1.29
N ARG A 143 22.14 -12.97 -1.35
CA ARG A 143 21.33 -12.21 -2.29
C ARG A 143 20.43 -11.25 -1.53
N PHE A 144 20.38 -10.02 -2.03
CA PHE A 144 19.52 -8.97 -1.48
C PHE A 144 18.27 -8.84 -2.33
N ILE A 145 17.13 -8.71 -1.68
CA ILE A 145 15.85 -8.32 -2.27
C ILE A 145 15.47 -7.00 -1.62
N LEU A 146 15.65 -5.91 -2.34
CA LEU A 146 15.31 -4.57 -1.89
C LEU A 146 13.90 -4.23 -2.35
N ILE A 147 13.06 -3.73 -1.47
CA ILE A 147 11.69 -3.34 -1.78
C ILE A 147 11.56 -1.85 -1.50
N ALA A 148 11.10 -1.08 -2.49
CA ALA A 148 10.96 0.37 -2.40
C ALA A 148 9.63 0.82 -3.01
N ASN A 149 9.03 1.84 -2.43
CA ASN A 149 7.91 2.52 -3.06
C ASN A 149 8.41 3.56 -4.08
N ASN A 150 9.51 4.21 -3.77
CA ASN A 150 10.14 5.20 -4.62
C ASN A 150 11.62 4.89 -4.88
N VAL A 151 11.93 4.37 -6.08
CA VAL A 151 13.31 4.03 -6.48
C VAL A 151 14.23 5.25 -6.50
N SER A 152 13.73 6.45 -6.79
CA SER A 152 14.57 7.65 -6.85
C SER A 152 15.20 8.03 -5.50
N LYS A 153 14.70 7.48 -4.39
CA LYS A 153 15.32 7.62 -3.07
C LYS A 153 16.47 6.64 -2.82
N ILE A 154 16.65 5.65 -3.70
CA ILE A 154 17.77 4.68 -3.60
C ILE A 154 18.95 5.20 -4.41
N ILE A 155 20.13 5.19 -3.83
CA ILE A 155 21.35 5.67 -4.52
C ILE A 155 21.67 4.80 -5.74
N ASP A 156 22.13 5.44 -6.84
CA ASP A 156 22.46 4.76 -8.11
C ASP A 156 23.42 3.58 -7.97
N PRO A 157 24.47 3.64 -7.09
CA PRO A 157 25.36 2.51 -6.89
C PRO A 157 24.69 1.22 -6.36
N ILE A 158 23.56 1.32 -5.65
CA ILE A 158 22.78 0.16 -5.24
C ILE A 158 21.89 -0.29 -6.41
N GLN A 159 21.21 0.66 -7.07
CA GLN A 159 20.34 0.34 -8.20
C GLN A 159 21.08 -0.43 -9.30
N SER A 160 22.29 0.00 -9.66
CA SER A 160 23.11 -0.63 -10.71
C SER A 160 23.55 -2.06 -10.42
N ARG A 161 23.44 -2.53 -9.17
CA ARG A 161 23.77 -3.90 -8.73
C ARG A 161 22.56 -4.82 -8.63
N CYS A 162 21.38 -4.30 -8.87
CA CYS A 162 20.13 -5.05 -8.74
C CYS A 162 19.42 -5.16 -10.09
N ALA A 163 18.84 -6.32 -10.35
CA ALA A 163 17.82 -6.44 -11.38
C ALA A 163 16.50 -5.82 -10.87
N THR A 164 16.07 -4.74 -11.52
CA THR A 164 14.90 -3.98 -11.06
C THR A 164 13.62 -4.47 -11.74
N PHE A 165 12.62 -4.74 -10.93
CA PHE A 165 11.27 -5.13 -11.33
C PHE A 165 10.27 -4.06 -10.88
N LYS A 166 9.60 -3.43 -11.83
CA LYS A 166 8.63 -2.37 -11.55
C LYS A 166 7.22 -2.93 -11.50
N PHE A 167 6.70 -3.12 -10.29
CA PHE A 167 5.33 -3.55 -10.05
C PHE A 167 4.35 -2.43 -10.38
N THR A 168 3.31 -2.77 -11.09
CA THR A 168 2.21 -1.87 -11.46
C THR A 168 0.99 -2.10 -10.56
N THR A 169 0.07 -1.16 -10.57
CA THR A 169 -1.24 -1.34 -9.93
C THR A 169 -1.95 -2.56 -10.51
N VAL A 170 -2.64 -3.30 -9.65
CA VAL A 170 -3.36 -4.51 -10.07
C VAL A 170 -4.63 -4.11 -10.83
N SER A 171 -4.92 -4.81 -11.93
CA SER A 171 -6.08 -4.53 -12.78
C SER A 171 -7.41 -4.77 -12.05
N GLU A 172 -8.49 -4.14 -12.55
CA GLU A 172 -9.86 -4.36 -12.03
C GLU A 172 -10.24 -5.85 -12.09
N GLU A 173 -9.96 -6.50 -13.20
CA GLU A 173 -10.30 -7.91 -13.45
C GLU A 173 -9.58 -8.82 -12.44
N ASP A 174 -8.31 -8.60 -12.22
CA ASP A 174 -7.48 -9.37 -11.31
C ASP A 174 -7.91 -9.19 -9.84
N ILE A 175 -8.20 -7.95 -9.43
CA ILE A 175 -8.69 -7.67 -8.06
C ILE A 175 -10.04 -8.33 -7.86
N ILE A 176 -11.01 -8.12 -8.75
CA ILE A 176 -12.35 -8.71 -8.65
C ILE A 176 -12.25 -10.23 -8.57
N SER A 177 -11.46 -10.85 -9.46
CA SER A 177 -11.24 -12.30 -9.44
C SER A 177 -10.70 -12.79 -8.10
N ARG A 178 -9.71 -12.07 -7.52
CA ARG A 178 -9.16 -12.42 -6.21
C ARG A 178 -10.20 -12.29 -5.09
N LEU A 179 -10.97 -11.22 -5.09
CA LEU A 179 -12.04 -10.99 -4.10
C LEU A 179 -13.15 -12.03 -4.21
N GLU A 180 -13.51 -12.47 -5.42
CA GLU A 180 -14.48 -13.58 -5.61
C GLU A 180 -13.98 -14.89 -5.00
N VAL A 181 -12.69 -15.21 -5.16
CA VAL A 181 -12.10 -16.40 -4.54
C VAL A 181 -12.18 -16.31 -3.01
N ILE A 182 -11.89 -15.15 -2.45
CA ILE A 182 -11.97 -14.92 -0.99
C ILE A 182 -13.42 -15.02 -0.53
N SER A 183 -14.38 -14.38 -1.22
CA SER A 183 -15.80 -14.41 -0.92
C SER A 183 -16.33 -15.85 -0.84
N LYS A 184 -15.98 -16.69 -1.83
CA LYS A 184 -16.35 -18.10 -1.84
C LYS A 184 -15.76 -18.88 -0.66
N LYS A 185 -14.48 -18.65 -0.32
CA LYS A 185 -13.81 -19.32 0.79
C LYS A 185 -14.39 -18.91 2.16
N GLU A 186 -14.77 -17.65 2.31
CA GLU A 186 -15.40 -17.11 3.54
C GLU A 186 -16.91 -17.34 3.58
N LYS A 187 -17.50 -17.90 2.51
CA LYS A 187 -18.95 -18.15 2.36
C LYS A 187 -19.80 -16.87 2.50
N ILE A 188 -19.30 -15.76 1.99
CA ILE A 188 -19.96 -14.47 2.03
C ILE A 188 -20.65 -14.20 0.70
N LYS A 189 -21.88 -13.73 0.75
CA LYS A 189 -22.59 -13.28 -0.44
C LYS A 189 -21.96 -11.98 -0.94
N SER A 190 -21.63 -11.93 -2.23
CA SER A 190 -21.12 -10.74 -2.89
C SER A 190 -21.74 -10.59 -4.27
N ASN A 191 -22.02 -9.39 -4.70
CA ASN A 191 -22.45 -9.09 -6.05
C ASN A 191 -21.37 -8.29 -6.80
N LYS A 192 -21.45 -8.30 -8.14
CA LYS A 192 -20.46 -7.65 -9.00
C LYS A 192 -20.34 -6.14 -8.73
N LYS A 193 -21.44 -5.46 -8.41
CA LYS A 193 -21.42 -4.02 -8.10
C LYS A 193 -20.66 -3.72 -6.81
N GLY A 194 -20.85 -4.56 -5.78
CA GLY A 194 -20.09 -4.43 -4.52
C GLY A 194 -18.60 -4.67 -4.71
N LEU A 195 -18.20 -5.73 -5.46
CA LEU A 195 -16.78 -5.98 -5.74
C LEU A 195 -16.15 -4.87 -6.57
N LYS A 196 -16.88 -4.31 -7.54
CA LYS A 196 -16.44 -3.16 -8.32
C LYS A 196 -16.29 -1.91 -7.45
N ALA A 197 -17.22 -1.65 -6.54
CA ALA A 197 -17.11 -0.55 -5.59
C ALA A 197 -15.88 -0.69 -4.67
N ILE A 198 -15.50 -1.91 -4.25
CA ILE A 198 -14.25 -2.15 -3.52
C ILE A 198 -13.04 -1.80 -4.39
N PHE A 199 -13.01 -2.21 -5.66
CA PHE A 199 -11.92 -1.87 -6.58
C PHE A 199 -11.79 -0.36 -6.76
N GLU A 200 -12.87 0.35 -7.05
CA GLU A 200 -12.88 1.81 -7.24
C GLU A 200 -12.31 2.55 -6.04
N ASN A 201 -12.52 2.02 -4.82
CA ASN A 201 -11.97 2.58 -3.60
C ASN A 201 -10.51 2.23 -3.33
N SER A 202 -10.09 1.04 -3.74
CA SER A 202 -8.72 0.57 -3.54
C SER A 202 -7.74 1.06 -4.60
N GLN A 203 -8.21 1.52 -5.77
CA GLN A 203 -7.41 2.06 -6.86
C GLN A 203 -6.23 1.16 -7.27
N GLY A 204 -6.42 -0.14 -7.25
CA GLY A 204 -5.38 -1.10 -7.62
C GLY A 204 -4.48 -1.56 -6.47
N ASP A 205 -4.72 -1.12 -5.23
CA ASP A 205 -4.10 -1.66 -4.01
C ASP A 205 -4.89 -2.88 -3.52
N LEU A 206 -4.35 -4.09 -3.75
CA LEU A 206 -5.00 -5.33 -3.36
C LEU A 206 -5.08 -5.51 -1.83
N ARG A 207 -4.13 -4.97 -1.07
CA ARG A 207 -4.15 -5.01 0.40
C ARG A 207 -5.33 -4.20 0.93
N HIS A 208 -5.52 -2.98 0.41
CA HIS A 208 -6.66 -2.14 0.74
C HIS A 208 -7.98 -2.80 0.33
N ALA A 209 -8.04 -3.37 -0.87
CA ALA A 209 -9.24 -4.07 -1.37
C ALA A 209 -9.67 -5.22 -0.43
N ILE A 210 -8.72 -6.05 0.02
CA ILE A 210 -9.01 -7.18 0.92
C ILE A 210 -9.45 -6.67 2.31
N ASN A 211 -8.79 -5.64 2.85
CA ASN A 211 -9.17 -5.04 4.13
C ASN A 211 -10.57 -4.43 4.08
N LEU A 212 -10.89 -3.68 3.01
CA LEU A 212 -12.21 -3.11 2.82
C LEU A 212 -13.28 -4.20 2.67
N MET A 213 -12.96 -5.27 1.93
CA MET A 213 -13.84 -6.43 1.81
C MET A 213 -14.12 -7.07 3.16
N GLN A 214 -13.11 -7.28 4.01
CA GLN A 214 -13.26 -7.85 5.35
C GLN A 214 -14.11 -6.96 6.24
N ALA A 215 -13.87 -5.65 6.22
CA ALA A 215 -14.68 -4.68 6.97
C ALA A 215 -16.14 -4.67 6.50
N THR A 216 -16.37 -4.69 5.18
CA THR A 216 -17.72 -4.75 4.60
C THR A 216 -18.46 -6.04 4.96
N ALA A 217 -17.74 -7.16 4.97
CA ALA A 217 -18.31 -8.46 5.31
C ALA A 217 -18.87 -8.53 6.75
N SER A 218 -18.35 -7.72 7.67
CA SER A 218 -18.92 -7.61 9.03
C SER A 218 -20.30 -6.95 9.07
N LEU A 219 -20.66 -6.22 8.01
CA LEU A 219 -21.99 -5.60 7.86
C LEU A 219 -23.00 -6.52 7.12
N GLY A 220 -22.55 -7.65 6.59
CA GLY A 220 -23.38 -8.63 5.88
C GLY A 220 -22.94 -8.91 4.45
N GLU A 221 -23.88 -8.86 3.49
CA GLU A 221 -23.60 -9.08 2.08
C GLU A 221 -22.75 -7.93 1.48
N ILE A 222 -21.81 -8.27 0.60
CA ILE A 222 -20.98 -7.28 -0.10
C ILE A 222 -21.77 -6.73 -1.29
N SER A 223 -22.45 -5.63 -1.07
CA SER A 223 -23.18 -4.82 -2.06
C SER A 223 -22.54 -3.43 -2.19
N GLU A 224 -22.95 -2.68 -3.19
CA GLU A 224 -22.48 -1.30 -3.35
C GLU A 224 -22.81 -0.42 -2.13
N GLU A 225 -23.99 -0.61 -1.53
CA GLU A 225 -24.46 0.13 -0.36
C GLU A 225 -23.61 -0.21 0.88
N THR A 226 -23.37 -1.51 1.14
CA THR A 226 -22.57 -1.93 2.29
C THR A 226 -21.10 -1.54 2.16
N VAL A 227 -20.54 -1.54 0.93
CA VAL A 227 -19.19 -1.04 0.68
C VAL A 227 -19.12 0.46 0.94
N LYS A 228 -20.07 1.24 0.43
CA LYS A 228 -20.14 2.69 0.70
C LYS A 228 -20.24 2.98 2.20
N ALA A 229 -21.07 2.24 2.92
CA ALA A 229 -21.20 2.37 4.38
C ALA A 229 -19.88 2.03 5.10
N SER A 230 -19.25 0.91 4.73
CA SER A 230 -18.00 0.44 5.35
C SER A 230 -16.80 1.35 5.07
N ALA A 231 -16.70 1.86 3.83
CA ALA A 231 -15.62 2.77 3.44
C ALA A 231 -15.82 4.22 3.94
N GLY A 232 -16.92 4.49 4.63
CA GLY A 232 -17.30 5.85 4.98
C GLY A 232 -17.68 6.71 3.77
N LEU A 233 -18.01 6.09 2.64
CA LEU A 233 -18.22 6.70 1.34
C LEU A 233 -19.64 7.25 1.12
N THR A 234 -20.54 7.07 2.06
CA THR A 234 -21.73 7.93 2.16
C THR A 234 -21.37 9.42 2.17
N LYS A 235 -20.08 9.69 2.25
CA LYS A 235 -19.48 11.00 2.45
C LYS A 235 -18.82 11.61 1.20
N THR A 236 -18.61 10.86 0.11
CA THR A 236 -18.07 11.45 -1.13
C THR A 236 -19.07 12.36 -1.80
N THR A 237 -20.37 12.00 -1.80
CA THR A 237 -21.46 12.88 -2.22
C THR A 237 -21.54 14.15 -1.37
N ASP A 238 -21.21 14.02 -0.07
CA ASP A 238 -21.22 15.14 0.85
C ASP A 238 -20.04 16.09 0.61
N VAL A 239 -18.86 15.55 0.18
CA VAL A 239 -17.72 16.39 -0.24
C VAL A 239 -18.01 17.11 -1.56
N ASP A 240 -18.66 16.45 -2.53
CA ASP A 240 -19.12 17.08 -3.78
C ASP A 240 -20.09 18.23 -3.48
N GLU A 241 -20.94 18.06 -2.44
CA GLU A 241 -21.88 19.08 -1.98
C GLU A 241 -21.15 20.25 -1.28
N VAL A 242 -20.13 20.00 -0.45
CA VAL A 242 -19.29 21.06 0.13
C VAL A 242 -18.69 21.94 -0.95
N LEU A 243 -18.17 21.35 -2.04
CA LEU A 243 -17.65 22.10 -3.18
C LEU A 243 -18.74 22.97 -3.82
N THR A 244 -19.91 22.38 -4.11
CA THR A 244 -21.02 23.07 -4.75
C THR A 244 -21.49 24.26 -3.90
N ILE A 245 -21.64 24.07 -2.59
CA ILE A 245 -22.03 25.10 -1.64
C ILE A 245 -20.96 26.21 -1.58
N ALA A 246 -19.66 25.84 -1.54
CA ALA A 246 -18.56 26.79 -1.50
C ALA A 246 -18.54 27.67 -2.75
N LEU A 247 -18.66 27.08 -3.95
CA LEU A 247 -18.70 27.79 -5.22
C LEU A 247 -19.97 28.70 -5.35
N SER A 248 -21.08 28.34 -4.70
CA SER A 248 -22.27 29.21 -4.65
C SER A 248 -22.12 30.41 -3.69
N GLY A 249 -20.95 30.60 -3.07
CA GLY A 249 -20.67 31.71 -2.16
C GLY A 249 -21.17 31.56 -0.75
N LYS A 250 -21.76 30.42 -0.39
CA LYS A 250 -22.31 30.13 0.96
C LYS A 250 -21.24 29.56 1.90
N ILE A 251 -20.30 30.42 2.32
CA ILE A 251 -19.13 30.02 3.10
C ILE A 251 -19.47 29.33 4.41
N VAL A 252 -20.45 29.85 5.16
CA VAL A 252 -20.82 29.32 6.48
C VAL A 252 -21.37 27.90 6.34
N GLU A 253 -22.29 27.68 5.43
CA GLU A 253 -22.94 26.40 5.16
C GLU A 253 -21.92 25.36 4.68
N SER A 254 -21.03 25.70 3.75
CA SER A 254 -19.99 24.81 3.28
C SER A 254 -18.98 24.43 4.38
N ARG A 255 -18.64 25.39 5.26
CA ARG A 255 -17.76 25.15 6.40
C ARG A 255 -18.41 24.23 7.44
N GLU A 256 -19.66 24.42 7.78
CA GLU A 256 -20.40 23.58 8.73
C GLU A 256 -20.40 22.12 8.24
N LYS A 257 -20.72 21.91 6.98
CA LYS A 257 -20.72 20.57 6.37
C LYS A 257 -19.33 19.94 6.32
N MET A 258 -18.30 20.70 6.00
CA MET A 258 -16.91 20.24 6.07
C MET A 258 -16.52 19.82 7.49
N ILE A 259 -16.88 20.60 8.51
CA ILE A 259 -16.59 20.28 9.91
C ILE A 259 -17.34 19.02 10.35
N GLU A 260 -18.59 18.87 9.92
CA GLU A 260 -19.38 17.66 10.18
C GLU A 260 -18.68 16.43 9.62
N LEU A 261 -18.19 16.48 8.36
CA LEU A 261 -17.45 15.39 7.73
C LEU A 261 -16.18 15.02 8.51
N ILE A 262 -15.44 16.01 8.98
CA ILE A 262 -14.16 15.78 9.67
C ILE A 262 -14.39 15.35 11.13
N LYS A 263 -15.23 16.07 11.90
CA LYS A 263 -15.35 15.87 13.36
C LYS A 263 -16.40 14.84 13.76
N VAL A 264 -17.55 14.82 13.08
CA VAL A 264 -18.64 13.90 13.42
C VAL A 264 -18.41 12.56 12.75
N TYR A 265 -18.07 12.59 11.49
CA TYR A 265 -17.87 11.37 10.72
C TYR A 265 -16.43 10.87 10.67
N GLY A 266 -15.47 11.57 11.26
CA GLY A 266 -14.09 11.11 11.40
C GLY A 266 -13.29 11.04 10.09
N MET A 267 -13.68 11.81 9.06
CA MET A 267 -12.90 11.88 7.82
C MET A 267 -11.56 12.56 8.09
N SER A 268 -10.45 11.97 7.65
CA SER A 268 -9.16 12.64 7.77
C SER A 268 -9.09 13.88 6.86
N VAL A 269 -8.30 14.87 7.26
CA VAL A 269 -8.08 16.08 6.43
C VAL A 269 -7.49 15.73 5.08
N SER A 270 -6.58 14.76 5.04
CA SER A 270 -5.95 14.27 3.80
C SER A 270 -6.98 13.62 2.87
N ASP A 271 -7.88 12.79 3.42
CA ASP A 271 -8.94 12.17 2.62
C ASP A 271 -9.93 13.22 2.12
N PHE A 272 -10.30 14.18 2.98
CA PHE A 272 -11.16 15.30 2.58
C PHE A 272 -10.58 16.04 1.37
N LEU A 273 -9.30 16.45 1.42
CA LEU A 273 -8.65 17.15 0.31
C LEU A 273 -8.55 16.28 -0.94
N LYS A 274 -8.27 14.98 -0.80
CA LYS A 274 -8.24 14.04 -1.91
C LYS A 274 -9.60 13.91 -2.60
N TYR A 275 -10.67 13.75 -1.83
CA TYR A 275 -12.02 13.66 -2.38
C TYR A 275 -12.49 15.01 -2.94
N PHE A 276 -12.15 16.11 -2.28
CA PHE A 276 -12.46 17.45 -2.74
C PHE A 276 -11.81 17.76 -4.11
N ASN A 277 -10.53 17.42 -4.26
CA ASN A 277 -9.84 17.51 -5.55
C ASN A 277 -10.53 16.63 -6.63
N SER A 278 -10.95 15.41 -6.28
CA SER A 278 -11.70 14.56 -7.22
C SER A 278 -13.06 15.15 -7.60
N ALA A 279 -13.75 15.78 -6.66
CA ALA A 279 -15.02 16.49 -6.90
C ALA A 279 -14.84 17.64 -7.89
N VAL A 280 -13.73 18.39 -7.79
CA VAL A 280 -13.40 19.49 -8.70
C VAL A 280 -13.27 18.99 -10.14
N PHE A 281 -12.56 17.88 -10.37
CA PHE A 281 -12.44 17.30 -11.72
C PHE A 281 -13.78 16.80 -12.27
N LYS A 282 -14.65 16.26 -11.41
CA LYS A 282 -15.99 15.79 -11.81
C LYS A 282 -16.92 16.96 -12.18
N SER A 283 -16.78 18.10 -11.50
CA SER A 283 -17.65 19.27 -11.70
C SER A 283 -17.51 19.91 -13.07
N LYS A 284 -16.38 19.68 -13.77
CA LYS A 284 -16.03 20.30 -15.08
C LYS A 284 -16.19 21.82 -15.08
N HIS A 285 -15.85 22.45 -13.95
CA HIS A 285 -15.99 23.91 -13.79
C HIS A 285 -15.08 24.68 -14.76
N GLU A 286 -15.53 25.79 -15.31
CA GLU A 286 -14.78 26.59 -16.30
C GLU A 286 -13.45 27.12 -15.74
N LYS A 287 -13.41 27.48 -14.44
CA LYS A 287 -12.21 27.97 -13.74
C LYS A 287 -11.47 26.88 -12.99
N LEU A 288 -11.34 25.69 -13.61
CA LEU A 288 -10.71 24.52 -13.00
C LEU A 288 -9.28 24.82 -12.51
N SER A 289 -8.49 25.56 -13.30
CA SER A 289 -7.11 25.92 -12.95
C SER A 289 -7.02 26.74 -11.67
N ASP A 290 -7.90 27.73 -11.51
CA ASP A 290 -7.90 28.62 -10.35
C ASP A 290 -8.28 27.86 -9.07
N ILE A 291 -9.27 26.94 -9.19
CA ILE A 291 -9.69 26.08 -8.09
C ILE A 291 -8.54 25.17 -7.65
N LEU A 292 -7.82 24.55 -8.59
CA LEU A 292 -6.70 23.67 -8.30
C LEU A 292 -5.53 24.41 -7.66
N GLU A 293 -5.23 25.63 -8.09
CA GLU A 293 -4.20 26.48 -7.48
C GLU A 293 -4.53 26.78 -6.01
N ILE A 294 -5.78 27.11 -5.71
CA ILE A 294 -6.24 27.35 -4.35
C ILE A 294 -6.07 26.07 -3.50
N ILE A 295 -6.52 24.92 -3.99
CA ILE A 295 -6.39 23.66 -3.25
C ILE A 295 -4.92 23.35 -2.96
N ALA A 296 -4.05 23.41 -3.97
CA ALA A 296 -2.62 23.14 -3.82
C ALA A 296 -1.95 24.07 -2.80
N LYS A 297 -2.31 25.35 -2.77
CA LYS A 297 -1.83 26.35 -1.83
C LYS A 297 -2.17 25.97 -0.38
N TYR A 298 -3.38 25.52 -0.12
CA TYR A 298 -3.82 25.18 1.23
C TYR A 298 -3.35 23.78 1.67
N ASP A 299 -3.28 22.82 0.75
CA ASP A 299 -2.68 21.52 1.01
C ASP A 299 -1.22 21.65 1.45
N TYR A 300 -0.41 22.42 0.73
CA TYR A 300 0.97 22.72 1.11
C TYR A 300 1.07 23.35 2.51
N ARG A 301 0.21 24.32 2.85
CA ARG A 301 0.22 24.96 4.18
C ARG A 301 -0.10 23.97 5.30
N ILE A 302 -1.04 23.08 5.07
CA ILE A 302 -1.39 22.01 6.02
C ILE A 302 -0.24 21.03 6.17
N LEU A 303 0.40 20.64 5.06
CA LEU A 303 1.55 19.73 5.05
C LEU A 303 2.75 20.29 5.86
N VAL A 304 2.98 21.59 5.82
CA VAL A 304 4.06 22.23 6.61
C VAL A 304 3.66 22.56 8.06
N GLY A 305 2.50 22.08 8.53
CA GLY A 305 2.10 22.11 9.93
C GLY A 305 1.15 23.25 10.33
N ALA A 306 0.54 23.96 9.38
CA ALA A 306 -0.49 24.95 9.71
C ALA A 306 -1.78 24.28 10.22
N ASN A 307 -2.55 24.99 11.06
CA ASN A 307 -3.81 24.47 11.60
C ASN A 307 -4.81 24.13 10.48
N SER A 308 -5.16 22.87 10.36
CA SER A 308 -5.97 22.32 9.26
C SER A 308 -7.36 22.95 9.18
N GLU A 309 -8.04 23.16 10.32
CA GLU A 309 -9.40 23.71 10.34
C GLU A 309 -9.42 25.16 9.83
N ILE A 310 -8.40 25.94 10.23
CA ILE A 310 -8.27 27.35 9.77
C ILE A 310 -7.96 27.39 8.29
N GLN A 311 -7.04 26.53 7.81
CA GLN A 311 -6.64 26.50 6.41
C GLN A 311 -7.77 26.04 5.50
N LEU A 312 -8.50 24.98 5.87
CA LEU A 312 -9.65 24.52 5.10
C LEU A 312 -10.77 25.56 5.07
N SER A 313 -11.06 26.24 6.19
CA SER A 313 -12.05 27.33 6.21
C SER A 313 -11.66 28.50 5.30
N ALA A 314 -10.36 28.87 5.28
CA ALA A 314 -9.84 29.90 4.40
C ALA A 314 -9.86 29.46 2.92
N MET A 315 -9.61 28.18 2.63
CA MET A 315 -9.75 27.59 1.29
C MET A 315 -11.19 27.75 0.77
N LEU A 316 -12.19 27.36 1.55
CA LEU A 316 -13.60 27.50 1.16
C LEU A 316 -13.99 28.97 0.95
N ALA A 317 -13.46 29.89 1.77
CA ALA A 317 -13.70 31.33 1.63
C ALA A 317 -13.04 31.92 0.37
N GLU A 318 -11.90 31.39 -0.07
CA GLU A 318 -11.23 31.81 -1.30
C GLU A 318 -11.96 31.23 -2.53
N LEU A 319 -12.40 29.98 -2.48
CA LEU A 319 -13.24 29.36 -3.52
C LEU A 319 -14.56 30.09 -3.74
N ALA A 320 -15.20 30.54 -2.67
CA ALA A 320 -16.45 31.32 -2.75
C ALA A 320 -16.32 32.67 -3.50
N LYS A 321 -15.11 33.12 -3.80
CA LYS A 321 -14.86 34.34 -4.59
C LYS A 321 -14.71 34.06 -6.08
N ILE A 322 -14.60 32.81 -6.49
CA ILE A 322 -14.34 32.44 -7.89
C ILE A 322 -15.54 32.72 -8.79
N GLU A 323 -16.77 32.64 -8.30
CA GLU A 323 -17.99 32.91 -9.07
C GLU A 323 -18.36 34.39 -9.18
N LYS A 324 -17.66 35.25 -8.51
CA LYS A 324 -17.82 36.72 -8.65
C LYS A 324 -16.75 37.29 -9.57
#